data_52ccb26c682ea29299beb0e277303866
#
_entry.id   52ccb26c682ea29299beb0e277303866
#
_cell.length_a   1.000
_cell.length_b   1.000
_cell.length_c   1.000
_cell.angle_alpha   90.00
_cell.angle_beta   90.00
_cell.angle_gamma   90.00
#
_symmetry.space_group_name_H-M   'P 1'
#
loop_
_entity.id
_entity.type
_entity.pdbx_description
1 polymer ?
#
loop_
_entity_poly.entity_id
_entity_poly.type
_entity_poly.pdbx_seq_one_letter_code
_entity_poly.pdbx_strand_id
1 'polypeptide(L)'
;MQIIHLHPTTVKMTKAYLNKCRFHEGALFRSESNYSHGSRLTTKSIREIIKRVLTTLEIDGSTHGFRHFFITKLIKSYKGELLTVSKYSRHSSIQMLEVYNDEVLREQDLPRFYNVFNNITL
;
A
#
# COMPACT_ATOMS: atom_id res chain seq x y z
N MET A 1 10.31 -11.55 -15.83
CA MET A 1 10.28 -11.64 -14.36
C MET A 1 10.29 -10.22 -13.80
N GLN A 2 9.34 -9.85 -12.93
CA GLN A 2 9.35 -8.55 -12.27
C GLN A 2 10.01 -8.67 -10.90
N ILE A 3 10.98 -7.80 -10.61
CA ILE A 3 11.63 -7.72 -9.31
C ILE A 3 10.88 -6.68 -8.46
N ILE A 4 10.52 -7.06 -7.24
CA ILE A 4 9.89 -6.17 -6.26
C ILE A 4 10.91 -5.90 -5.16
N HIS A 5 11.22 -4.63 -4.96
CA HIS A 5 12.07 -4.21 -3.86
C HIS A 5 11.26 -4.14 -2.56
N LEU A 6 11.75 -4.80 -1.54
CA LEU A 6 11.13 -4.81 -0.22
C LEU A 6 11.96 -3.98 0.76
N HIS A 7 11.27 -3.23 1.62
CA HIS A 7 11.92 -2.53 2.72
C HIS A 7 12.63 -3.54 3.66
N PRO A 8 13.82 -3.24 4.22
CA PRO A 8 14.55 -4.15 5.10
C PRO A 8 13.71 -4.71 6.26
N THR A 9 12.84 -3.91 6.84
CA THR A 9 11.89 -4.37 7.87
C THR A 9 10.96 -5.45 7.36
N THR A 10 10.41 -5.29 6.15
CA THR A 10 9.54 -6.30 5.51
C THR A 10 10.31 -7.60 5.28
N VAL A 11 11.56 -7.51 4.82
CA VAL A 11 12.43 -8.69 4.64
C VAL A 11 12.65 -9.42 5.97
N LYS A 12 12.96 -8.66 7.04
CA LYS A 12 13.13 -9.22 8.39
C LYS A 12 11.88 -9.95 8.88
N MET A 13 10.71 -9.32 8.73
CA MET A 13 9.42 -9.90 9.14
C MET A 13 9.09 -11.16 8.32
N THR A 14 9.32 -11.12 7.01
CA THR A 14 9.09 -12.27 6.13
C THR A 14 9.99 -13.45 6.50
N LYS A 15 11.27 -13.21 6.78
CA LYS A 15 12.18 -14.25 7.24
C LYS A 15 11.75 -14.86 8.57
N ALA A 16 11.34 -14.04 9.53
CA ALA A 16 10.81 -14.52 10.81
C ALA A 16 9.55 -15.39 10.63
N TYR A 17 8.64 -14.97 9.75
CA TYR A 17 7.46 -15.75 9.39
C TYR A 17 7.82 -17.11 8.77
N LEU A 18 8.71 -17.13 7.78
CA LEU A 18 9.15 -18.37 7.12
C LEU A 18 9.82 -19.35 8.11
N ASN A 19 10.66 -18.84 9.00
CA ASN A 19 11.30 -19.67 10.02
C ASN A 19 10.27 -20.28 10.98
N LYS A 20 9.26 -19.54 11.37
CA LYS A 20 8.16 -20.03 12.21
C LYS A 20 7.33 -21.09 11.51
N CYS A 21 7.00 -20.88 10.24
CA CYS A 21 6.15 -21.77 9.45
C CYS A 21 6.89 -23.02 8.94
N ARG A 22 8.23 -23.03 8.97
CA ARG A 22 9.10 -24.12 8.46
C ARG A 22 8.83 -24.49 6.99
N PHE A 23 8.38 -23.53 6.16
CA PHE A 23 8.18 -23.70 4.73
C PHE A 23 9.39 -23.16 3.97
N HIS A 24 9.93 -23.96 3.05
CA HIS A 24 11.12 -23.60 2.27
C HIS A 24 10.82 -23.35 0.79
N GLU A 25 9.65 -23.78 0.31
CA GLU A 25 9.26 -23.64 -1.09
C GLU A 25 7.73 -23.51 -1.24
N GLY A 26 7.28 -23.09 -2.42
CA GLY A 26 5.86 -22.97 -2.76
C GLY A 26 5.24 -21.62 -2.38
N ALA A 27 3.96 -21.60 -1.98
CA ALA A 27 3.27 -20.37 -1.66
C ALA A 27 3.81 -19.71 -0.39
N LEU A 28 4.07 -18.39 -0.46
CA LEU A 28 4.58 -17.63 0.69
C LEU A 28 3.58 -17.63 1.84
N PHE A 29 2.29 -17.35 1.56
CA PHE A 29 1.24 -17.34 2.57
C PHE A 29 0.38 -18.58 2.46
N ARG A 30 0.28 -19.31 3.56
CA ARG A 30 -0.43 -20.57 3.64
C ARG A 30 -1.47 -20.58 4.76
N SER A 31 -2.48 -21.42 4.60
CA SER A 31 -3.53 -21.61 5.59
C SER A 31 -3.01 -22.41 6.80
N GLU A 32 -3.37 -21.93 7.99
CA GLU A 32 -3.17 -22.66 9.25
C GLU A 32 -4.49 -23.33 9.72
N SER A 33 -5.57 -23.24 8.93
CA SER A 33 -6.84 -23.84 9.30
C SER A 33 -6.79 -25.37 9.22
N ASN A 34 -7.53 -26.05 10.10
CA ASN A 34 -7.57 -27.52 10.14
C ASN A 34 -8.04 -28.16 8.82
N TYR A 35 -8.91 -27.46 8.05
CA TYR A 35 -9.45 -27.96 6.80
C TYR A 35 -8.53 -27.79 5.59
N SER A 36 -7.63 -26.82 5.61
CA SER A 36 -6.79 -26.48 4.46
C SER A 36 -5.33 -26.16 4.86
N HIS A 37 -4.87 -26.83 5.92
CA HIS A 37 -3.53 -26.61 6.45
C HIS A 37 -2.45 -26.76 5.38
N GLY A 38 -1.57 -25.76 5.27
CA GLY A 38 -0.47 -25.76 4.30
C GLY A 38 -0.85 -25.35 2.88
N SER A 39 -2.14 -25.23 2.55
CA SER A 39 -2.57 -24.76 1.23
C SER A 39 -2.35 -23.25 1.05
N ARG A 40 -2.18 -22.80 -0.19
CA ARG A 40 -2.08 -21.38 -0.54
C ARG A 40 -3.31 -20.61 -0.04
N LEU A 41 -3.09 -19.47 0.61
CA LEU A 41 -4.20 -18.57 0.94
C LEU A 41 -4.84 -18.01 -0.33
N THR A 42 -6.18 -17.99 -0.35
CA THR A 42 -6.93 -17.32 -1.41
C THR A 42 -6.90 -15.80 -1.25
N THR A 43 -7.16 -15.08 -2.33
CA THR A 43 -7.31 -13.61 -2.27
C THR A 43 -8.40 -13.19 -1.28
N LYS A 44 -9.50 -13.96 -1.20
CA LYS A 44 -10.57 -13.73 -0.23
C LYS A 44 -10.05 -13.85 1.20
N SER A 45 -9.35 -14.95 1.52
CA SER A 45 -8.79 -15.17 2.86
C SER A 45 -7.82 -14.07 3.28
N ILE A 46 -6.97 -13.60 2.35
CA ILE A 46 -6.04 -12.49 2.62
C ILE A 46 -6.81 -11.20 2.94
N ARG A 47 -7.85 -10.88 2.17
CA ARG A 47 -8.70 -9.70 2.44
C ARG A 47 -9.39 -9.79 3.79
N GLU A 48 -9.90 -10.96 4.16
CA GLU A 48 -10.56 -11.19 5.46
C GLU A 48 -9.57 -11.02 6.63
N ILE A 49 -8.35 -11.53 6.50
CA ILE A 49 -7.29 -11.35 7.50
C ILE A 49 -6.99 -9.86 7.68
N ILE A 50 -6.77 -9.13 6.59
CA ILE A 50 -6.47 -7.69 6.64
C ILE A 50 -7.65 -6.93 7.25
N LYS A 51 -8.89 -7.23 6.85
CA LYS A 51 -10.09 -6.61 7.41
C LYS A 51 -10.17 -6.82 8.92
N ARG A 52 -9.90 -8.03 9.39
CA ARG A 52 -9.90 -8.35 10.83
C ARG A 52 -8.85 -7.54 11.59
N VAL A 53 -7.63 -7.45 11.06
CA VAL A 53 -6.56 -6.65 11.67
C VAL A 53 -6.97 -5.17 11.76
N LEU A 54 -7.50 -4.61 10.67
CA LEU A 54 -7.95 -3.21 10.65
C LEU A 54 -9.08 -2.96 11.65
N THR A 55 -10.05 -3.87 11.74
CA THR A 55 -11.15 -3.78 12.71
C THR A 55 -10.63 -3.83 14.14
N THR A 56 -9.67 -4.72 14.44
CA THR A 56 -9.07 -4.82 15.78
C THR A 56 -8.31 -3.56 16.17
N LEU A 57 -7.72 -2.89 15.20
CA LEU A 57 -6.97 -1.64 15.40
C LEU A 57 -7.85 -0.39 15.30
N GLU A 58 -9.16 -0.55 15.10
CA GLU A 58 -10.13 0.55 14.90
C GLU A 58 -9.75 1.48 13.74
N ILE A 59 -9.10 0.92 12.70
CA ILE A 59 -8.70 1.65 11.49
C ILE A 59 -9.75 1.44 10.41
N ASP A 60 -10.35 2.54 9.94
CA ASP A 60 -11.18 2.52 8.74
C ASP A 60 -10.28 2.43 7.50
N GLY A 61 -10.37 1.31 6.79
CA GLY A 61 -9.51 1.07 5.64
C GLY A 61 -9.80 -0.25 4.92
N SER A 62 -9.08 -0.44 3.83
CA SER A 62 -9.19 -1.64 2.99
C SER A 62 -7.84 -2.05 2.42
N THR A 63 -7.77 -3.24 1.81
CA THR A 63 -6.57 -3.68 1.07
C THR A 63 -6.20 -2.71 -0.05
N HIS A 64 -7.18 -2.11 -0.73
CA HIS A 64 -6.95 -1.10 -1.74
C HIS A 64 -6.43 0.21 -1.13
N GLY A 65 -6.90 0.57 0.05
CA GLY A 65 -6.42 1.72 0.81
C GLY A 65 -4.92 1.67 1.12
N PHE A 66 -4.36 0.50 1.41
CA PHE A 66 -2.90 0.35 1.57
C PHE A 66 -2.14 0.67 0.28
N ARG A 67 -2.65 0.22 -0.87
CA ARG A 67 -2.05 0.54 -2.17
C ARG A 67 -2.13 2.04 -2.45
N HIS A 68 -3.28 2.65 -2.19
CA HIS A 68 -3.49 4.09 -2.34
C HIS A 68 -2.50 4.88 -1.45
N PHE A 69 -2.41 4.53 -0.19
CA PHE A 69 -1.46 5.14 0.75
C PHE A 69 -0.01 5.01 0.27
N PHE A 70 0.40 3.83 -0.18
CA PHE A 70 1.75 3.57 -0.69
C PHE A 70 2.07 4.47 -1.89
N ILE A 71 1.17 4.54 -2.87
CA ILE A 71 1.34 5.37 -4.07
C ILE A 71 1.43 6.85 -3.71
N THR A 72 0.52 7.34 -2.88
CA THR A 72 0.49 8.73 -2.41
C THR A 72 1.80 9.10 -1.70
N LYS A 73 2.31 8.21 -0.84
CA LYS A 73 3.59 8.42 -0.16
C LYS A 73 4.76 8.45 -1.14
N LEU A 74 4.78 7.58 -2.15
CA LEU A 74 5.80 7.60 -3.19
C LEU A 74 5.77 8.93 -3.96
N ILE A 75 4.60 9.38 -4.42
CA ILE A 75 4.45 10.63 -5.17
C ILE A 75 4.96 11.81 -4.33
N LYS A 76 4.58 11.89 -3.06
CA LYS A 76 5.06 12.94 -2.14
C LYS A 76 6.58 12.89 -1.96
N SER A 77 7.15 11.71 -1.79
CA SER A 77 8.59 11.51 -1.58
C SER A 77 9.42 11.80 -2.83
N TYR A 78 8.92 11.46 -4.00
CA TYR A 78 9.57 11.68 -5.29
C TYR A 78 9.14 12.99 -5.96
N LYS A 79 8.45 13.87 -5.25
CA LYS A 79 8.03 15.20 -5.71
C LYS A 79 7.35 15.18 -7.09
N GLY A 80 6.52 14.17 -7.34
CA GLY A 80 5.77 14.03 -8.59
C GLY A 80 6.56 13.44 -9.77
N GLU A 81 7.73 12.88 -9.57
CA GLU A 81 8.46 12.14 -10.62
C GLU A 81 7.74 10.83 -10.98
N LEU A 82 6.63 10.95 -11.72
CA LEU A 82 5.70 9.84 -11.96
C LEU A 82 6.33 8.64 -12.67
N LEU A 83 7.34 8.87 -13.53
CA LEU A 83 8.06 7.79 -14.20
C LEU A 83 8.84 6.93 -13.18
N THR A 84 9.46 7.55 -12.20
CA THR A 84 10.15 6.85 -11.10
C THR A 84 9.15 6.13 -10.20
N VAL A 85 8.06 6.80 -9.84
CA VAL A 85 6.99 6.20 -9.03
C VAL A 85 6.38 4.98 -9.72
N SER A 86 6.18 5.02 -11.04
CA SER A 86 5.60 3.90 -11.80
C SER A 86 6.41 2.62 -11.71
N LYS A 87 7.74 2.73 -11.63
CA LYS A 87 8.63 1.57 -11.48
C LYS A 87 8.41 0.83 -10.17
N TYR A 88 8.15 1.56 -9.08
CA TYR A 88 7.90 0.98 -7.76
C TYR A 88 6.44 0.60 -7.52
N SER A 89 5.50 1.39 -8.04
CA SER A 89 4.06 1.15 -7.87
C SER A 89 3.50 0.10 -8.81
N ARG A 90 4.29 -0.30 -9.83
CA ARG A 90 3.89 -1.28 -10.85
C ARG A 90 2.63 -0.88 -11.62
N HIS A 91 2.45 0.41 -11.87
CA HIS A 91 1.42 0.86 -12.79
C HIS A 91 1.88 0.68 -14.23
N SER A 92 1.01 0.12 -15.05
CA SER A 92 1.25 -0.05 -16.49
C SER A 92 1.12 1.26 -17.26
N SER A 93 0.43 2.25 -16.68
CA SER A 93 0.18 3.56 -17.28
C SER A 93 0.50 4.67 -16.29
N ILE A 94 1.26 5.67 -16.74
CA ILE A 94 1.54 6.89 -15.97
C ILE A 94 0.26 7.68 -15.74
N GLN A 95 -0.68 7.67 -16.69
CA GLN A 95 -1.98 8.35 -16.57
C GLN A 95 -2.75 7.94 -15.31
N MET A 96 -2.65 6.68 -14.89
CA MET A 96 -3.25 6.24 -13.63
C MET A 96 -2.61 6.89 -12.39
N LEU A 97 -1.35 7.31 -12.48
CA LEU A 97 -0.64 7.99 -11.40
C LEU A 97 -0.91 9.50 -11.42
N GLU A 98 -1.29 10.08 -12.54
CA GLU A 98 -1.62 11.50 -12.66
C GLU A 98 -2.78 11.88 -11.73
N VAL A 99 -3.79 11.04 -11.63
CA VAL A 99 -4.92 11.25 -10.70
C VAL A 99 -4.44 11.39 -9.25
N TYR A 100 -3.53 10.52 -8.81
CA TYR A 100 -2.94 10.60 -7.46
C TYR A 100 -2.05 11.81 -7.29
N ASN A 101 -1.31 12.18 -8.34
CA ASN A 101 -0.44 13.36 -8.32
C ASN A 101 -1.28 14.64 -8.21
N ASP A 102 -2.38 14.73 -8.94
CA ASP A 102 -3.28 15.88 -8.89
C ASP A 102 -3.92 16.03 -7.51
N GLU A 103 -4.28 14.93 -6.85
CA GLU A 103 -4.76 14.94 -5.47
C GLU A 103 -3.70 15.47 -4.51
N VAL A 104 -2.44 14.98 -4.64
CA VAL A 104 -1.32 15.43 -3.80
C VAL A 104 -1.02 16.90 -4.01
N LEU A 105 -0.99 17.37 -5.25
CA LEU A 105 -0.75 18.78 -5.58
C LEU A 105 -1.85 19.67 -5.04
N ARG A 106 -3.11 19.25 -5.16
CA ARG A 106 -4.26 19.99 -4.62
C ARG A 106 -4.17 20.11 -3.11
N GLU A 107 -3.87 19.02 -2.39
CA GLU A 107 -3.70 19.06 -0.94
C GLU A 107 -2.58 20.02 -0.53
N GLN A 108 -1.46 20.05 -1.26
CA GLN A 108 -0.33 20.93 -0.98
C GLN A 108 -0.63 22.41 -1.28
N ASP A 109 -1.52 22.68 -2.24
CA ASP A 109 -1.89 24.05 -2.64
C ASP A 109 -3.03 24.63 -1.79
N LEU A 110 -3.84 23.81 -1.09
CA LEU A 110 -4.95 24.26 -0.28
C LEU A 110 -4.63 25.41 0.69
N PRO A 111 -3.52 25.38 1.45
CA PRO A 111 -3.17 26.48 2.34
C PRO A 111 -2.97 27.79 1.60
N ARG A 112 -2.32 27.75 0.42
CA ARG A 112 -2.15 28.92 -0.45
C ARG A 112 -3.50 29.42 -0.98
N PHE A 113 -4.35 28.51 -1.43
CA PHE A 113 -5.70 28.83 -1.88
C PHE A 113 -6.51 29.53 -0.78
N TYR A 114 -6.52 29.00 0.45
CA TYR A 114 -7.22 29.61 1.56
C TYR A 114 -6.65 31.00 1.92
N ASN A 115 -5.33 31.20 1.83
CA ASN A 115 -4.70 32.47 2.12
C ASN A 115 -5.13 33.60 1.16
N VAL A 116 -5.55 33.28 -0.06
CA VAL A 116 -6.06 34.28 -1.03
C VAL A 116 -7.26 35.03 -0.46
N PHE A 117 -8.07 34.38 0.38
CA PHE A 117 -9.31 34.91 0.92
C PHE A 117 -9.23 35.33 2.39
N ASN A 118 -8.06 35.23 3.03
CA ASN A 118 -7.90 35.56 4.45
C ASN A 118 -8.15 37.04 4.79
N ASN A 119 -8.10 37.93 3.79
CA ASN A 119 -8.32 39.37 3.97
C ASN A 119 -9.77 39.79 3.70
N ILE A 120 -10.66 38.83 3.42
CA ILE A 120 -12.08 39.12 3.24
C ILE A 120 -12.76 39.08 4.61
N THR A 121 -12.97 40.24 5.21
CA THR A 121 -13.79 40.41 6.43
C THR A 121 -15.29 40.41 6.02
N LEU A 122 -16.01 39.42 6.51
CA LEU A 122 -17.46 39.38 6.43
C LEU A 122 -18.07 40.21 7.58
#